data_6f5bf5eb38dd16cb20cc9217fbe2f963
#
_entry.id   6f5bf5eb38dd16cb20cc9217fbe2f963
#
_cell.length_a   1.000
_cell.length_b   1.000
_cell.length_c   1.000
_cell.angle_alpha   90.00
_cell.angle_beta   90.00
_cell.angle_gamma   90.00
#
_symmetry.space_group_name_H-M   'P 1'
#
loop_
_entity.id
_entity.type
_entity.pdbx_description
1 polymer ?
#
loop_
_entity_poly.entity_id
_entity_poly.type
_entity_poly.pdbx_seq_one_letter_code
_entity_poly.pdbx_strand_id
1 'polypeptide(L)'
;DQYISSLNSSTVASTFNGCWIMSSIQAAEDQAGKWAIVNMPKLDDVEGATNYANCGGASWAVSSNCKNTDLAFDFLNATFGADVDLYDDLLVNAGAIASYLPAAQSETYNEGNEFYGGQAVYKDIVEFAGRVPGIDYGAYYSDIRSALTDAITNVVQKNADIDTEIKNAQDTVEFNIAE
;
A
#
# COMPACT_ATOMS: atom_id res chain seq x y z
N ASP A 1 -17.51 -6.97 -3.83
CA ASP A 1 -16.24 -6.95 -4.60
C ASP A 1 -15.69 -8.38 -4.65
N GLN A 2 -15.51 -8.92 -5.88
CA GLN A 2 -15.06 -10.31 -6.09
C GLN A 2 -13.67 -10.58 -5.50
N TYR A 3 -12.80 -9.60 -5.50
CA TYR A 3 -11.46 -9.73 -4.94
C TYR A 3 -11.50 -9.99 -3.44
N ILE A 4 -12.21 -9.17 -2.67
CA ILE A 4 -12.37 -9.37 -1.22
C ILE A 4 -13.09 -10.70 -0.94
N SER A 5 -14.13 -11.00 -1.71
CA SER A 5 -14.86 -12.26 -1.58
C SER A 5 -13.97 -13.49 -1.78
N SER A 6 -13.00 -13.44 -2.69
CA SER A 6 -12.08 -14.55 -2.94
C SER A 6 -11.13 -14.82 -1.76
N LEU A 7 -10.72 -13.77 -1.05
CA LEU A 7 -9.92 -13.89 0.18
C LEU A 7 -10.77 -14.44 1.33
N ASN A 8 -11.95 -13.86 1.54
CA ASN A 8 -12.84 -14.22 2.65
C ASN A 8 -13.48 -15.61 2.51
N SER A 9 -13.55 -16.16 1.29
CA SER A 9 -13.99 -17.54 1.02
C SER A 9 -12.86 -18.57 0.99
N SER A 10 -11.63 -18.16 1.30
CA SER A 10 -10.42 -19.01 1.22
C SER A 10 -10.16 -19.58 -0.20
N THR A 11 -10.70 -18.96 -1.24
CA THR A 11 -10.42 -19.34 -2.63
C THR A 11 -9.01 -18.91 -3.05
N VAL A 12 -8.54 -17.79 -2.49
CA VAL A 12 -7.20 -17.25 -2.67
C VAL A 12 -6.50 -17.21 -1.31
N ALA A 13 -5.31 -17.79 -1.24
CA ALA A 13 -4.55 -17.98 0.00
C ALA A 13 -3.59 -16.84 0.34
N SER A 14 -3.33 -15.93 -0.60
CA SER A 14 -2.39 -14.82 -0.39
C SER A 14 -2.72 -13.62 -1.28
N THR A 15 -2.27 -12.45 -0.86
CA THR A 15 -2.41 -11.22 -1.66
C THR A 15 -1.22 -10.31 -1.43
N PHE A 16 -0.86 -9.54 -2.47
CA PHE A 16 0.06 -8.41 -2.39
C PHE A 16 -0.79 -7.14 -2.33
N ASN A 17 -0.76 -6.44 -1.19
CA ASN A 17 -1.57 -5.23 -1.02
C ASN A 17 -0.98 -4.32 0.06
N GLY A 18 -1.52 -3.10 0.20
CA GLY A 18 -1.23 -2.24 1.34
C GLY A 18 -1.97 -2.69 2.60
N CYS A 19 -1.57 -2.14 3.75
CA CYS A 19 -2.10 -2.52 5.06
C CYS A 19 -3.63 -2.36 5.20
N TRP A 20 -4.26 -1.50 4.42
CA TRP A 20 -5.72 -1.30 4.43
C TRP A 20 -6.54 -2.55 4.09
N ILE A 21 -5.97 -3.55 3.38
CA ILE A 21 -6.67 -4.79 3.07
C ILE A 21 -6.97 -5.63 4.32
N MET A 22 -6.22 -5.39 5.40
CA MET A 22 -6.34 -6.13 6.65
C MET A 22 -7.76 -6.09 7.22
N SER A 23 -8.38 -4.92 7.26
CA SER A 23 -9.75 -4.76 7.76
C SER A 23 -10.76 -5.58 6.93
N SER A 24 -10.57 -5.64 5.62
CA SER A 24 -11.41 -6.46 4.74
C SER A 24 -11.21 -7.95 4.93
N ILE A 25 -9.99 -8.41 5.22
CA ILE A 25 -9.67 -9.81 5.50
C ILE A 25 -10.22 -10.19 6.89
N GLN A 26 -10.08 -9.34 7.89
CA GLN A 26 -10.58 -9.55 9.24
C GLN A 26 -12.11 -9.64 9.34
N ALA A 27 -12.84 -9.16 8.33
CA ALA A 27 -14.28 -9.33 8.26
C ALA A 27 -14.72 -10.81 8.17
N ALA A 28 -13.83 -11.72 7.77
CA ALA A 28 -14.05 -13.17 7.80
C ALA A 28 -13.55 -13.75 9.14
N GLU A 29 -14.33 -13.58 10.19
CA GLU A 29 -13.98 -13.97 11.58
C GLU A 29 -13.57 -15.44 11.72
N ASP A 30 -14.15 -16.33 10.90
CA ASP A 30 -13.83 -17.76 10.88
C ASP A 30 -12.41 -18.07 10.36
N GLN A 31 -11.73 -17.07 9.82
CA GLN A 31 -10.33 -17.18 9.38
C GLN A 31 -9.33 -16.70 10.43
N ALA A 32 -9.77 -16.33 11.63
CA ALA A 32 -8.87 -15.93 12.70
C ALA A 32 -7.80 -17.01 12.98
N GLY A 33 -6.56 -16.59 13.11
CA GLY A 33 -5.40 -17.47 13.30
C GLY A 33 -4.90 -18.18 12.04
N LYS A 34 -5.51 -17.96 10.86
CA LYS A 34 -5.09 -18.58 9.59
C LYS A 34 -4.28 -17.67 8.68
N TRP A 35 -4.16 -16.39 9.03
CA TRP A 35 -3.43 -15.39 8.26
C TRP A 35 -2.14 -14.97 8.97
N ALA A 36 -1.15 -14.62 8.19
CA ALA A 36 0.07 -13.96 8.66
C ALA A 36 0.50 -12.88 7.66
N ILE A 37 1.16 -11.86 8.15
CA ILE A 37 1.79 -10.83 7.33
C ILE A 37 3.27 -11.15 7.21
N VAL A 38 3.75 -11.16 5.99
CA VAL A 38 5.17 -11.36 5.67
C VAL A 38 5.61 -10.31 4.67
N ASN A 39 6.91 -10.06 4.61
CA ASN A 39 7.47 -9.16 3.61
C ASN A 39 7.35 -9.77 2.21
N MET A 40 7.42 -8.93 1.18
CA MET A 40 7.35 -9.37 -0.21
C MET A 40 8.53 -10.29 -0.57
N PRO A 41 8.33 -11.24 -1.51
CA PRO A 41 9.45 -11.96 -2.10
C PRO A 41 10.42 -11.00 -2.78
N LYS A 42 11.70 -11.34 -2.73
CA LYS A 42 12.76 -10.64 -3.43
C LYS A 42 13.15 -11.41 -4.69
N LEU A 43 13.46 -10.70 -5.76
CA LEU A 43 14.08 -11.25 -6.95
C LEU A 43 15.60 -11.30 -6.73
N ASP A 44 16.14 -12.48 -6.40
CA ASP A 44 17.56 -12.61 -5.98
C ASP A 44 18.54 -12.34 -7.12
N ASP A 45 18.15 -12.65 -8.36
CA ASP A 45 18.99 -12.50 -9.55
C ASP A 45 18.90 -11.09 -10.21
N VAL A 46 18.20 -10.14 -9.57
CA VAL A 46 18.04 -8.77 -10.08
C VAL A 46 18.81 -7.81 -9.21
N GLU A 47 19.80 -7.14 -9.80
CA GLU A 47 20.60 -6.11 -9.12
C GLU A 47 19.70 -4.96 -8.66
N GLY A 48 19.86 -4.53 -7.41
CA GLY A 48 19.07 -3.46 -6.80
C GLY A 48 17.64 -3.87 -6.41
N ALA A 49 17.22 -5.12 -6.64
CA ALA A 49 15.92 -5.58 -6.19
C ALA A 49 15.80 -5.50 -4.67
N THR A 50 14.63 -5.09 -4.21
CA THR A 50 14.27 -5.05 -2.79
C THR A 50 12.97 -5.80 -2.56
N ASN A 51 12.78 -6.28 -1.35
CA ASN A 51 11.51 -6.83 -0.89
C ASN A 51 10.69 -5.82 -0.06
N TYR A 52 11.07 -4.54 -0.11
CA TYR A 52 10.36 -3.46 0.55
C TYR A 52 9.76 -2.51 -0.50
N ALA A 53 8.45 -2.37 -0.47
CA ALA A 53 7.73 -1.47 -1.36
C ALA A 53 6.51 -0.87 -0.63
N ASN A 54 6.13 0.33 -1.02
CA ASN A 54 4.85 0.89 -0.64
C ASN A 54 3.79 0.52 -1.70
N CYS A 55 2.54 0.56 -1.29
CA CYS A 55 1.40 0.44 -2.19
C CYS A 55 0.46 1.62 -1.93
N GLY A 56 0.79 2.77 -2.51
CA GLY A 56 0.05 4.01 -2.31
C GLY A 56 0.55 4.84 -1.14
N GLY A 57 -0.33 5.63 -0.63
CA GLY A 57 -0.15 6.63 0.40
C GLY A 57 -1.17 7.73 0.20
N ALA A 58 -1.41 8.53 1.22
CA ALA A 58 -2.33 9.64 1.15
C ALA A 58 -1.71 10.88 1.81
N SER A 59 -2.08 12.04 1.30
CA SER A 59 -1.69 13.32 1.87
C SER A 59 -2.90 14.25 1.97
N TRP A 60 -2.81 15.17 2.90
CA TRP A 60 -3.78 16.25 3.03
C TRP A 60 -3.28 17.48 2.29
N ALA A 61 -4.18 18.17 1.62
CA ALA A 61 -3.88 19.43 0.98
C ALA A 61 -4.98 20.46 1.28
N VAL A 62 -4.57 21.69 1.53
CA VAL A 62 -5.49 22.81 1.69
C VAL A 62 -5.65 23.49 0.32
N SER A 63 -6.90 23.54 -0.17
CA SER A 63 -7.20 24.16 -1.45
C SER A 63 -6.85 25.66 -1.45
N SER A 64 -6.36 26.16 -2.58
CA SER A 64 -6.12 27.61 -2.78
C SER A 64 -7.41 28.46 -2.65
N ASN A 65 -8.59 27.85 -2.79
CA ASN A 65 -9.88 28.51 -2.58
C ASN A 65 -10.33 28.54 -1.11
N CYS A 66 -9.56 27.95 -0.19
CA CYS A 66 -9.90 27.95 1.23
C CYS A 66 -9.95 29.37 1.78
N LYS A 67 -11.06 29.72 2.47
CA LYS A 67 -11.26 31.06 3.02
C LYS A 67 -10.54 31.28 4.35
N ASN A 68 -10.13 30.21 5.02
CA ASN A 68 -9.43 30.26 6.30
C ASN A 68 -8.32 29.19 6.30
N THR A 69 -7.26 29.48 5.59
CA THR A 69 -6.11 28.56 5.45
C THR A 69 -5.41 28.30 6.78
N ASP A 70 -5.31 29.32 7.65
CA ASP A 70 -4.65 29.20 8.94
C ASP A 70 -5.39 28.20 9.83
N LEU A 71 -6.73 28.32 9.94
CA LEU A 71 -7.53 27.36 10.70
C LEU A 71 -7.46 25.94 10.11
N ALA A 72 -7.40 25.80 8.78
CA ALA A 72 -7.26 24.50 8.14
C ALA A 72 -5.90 23.86 8.48
N PHE A 73 -4.82 24.62 8.45
CA PHE A 73 -3.51 24.15 8.86
C PHE A 73 -3.43 23.85 10.36
N ASP A 74 -4.01 24.68 11.21
CA ASP A 74 -4.07 24.44 12.66
C ASP A 74 -4.82 23.14 12.96
N PHE A 75 -5.92 22.88 12.27
CA PHE A 75 -6.67 21.63 12.38
C PHE A 75 -5.80 20.42 11.98
N LEU A 76 -5.14 20.48 10.81
CA LEU A 76 -4.29 19.37 10.33
C LEU A 76 -3.10 19.14 11.25
N ASN A 77 -2.50 20.20 11.79
CA ASN A 77 -1.40 20.08 12.74
C ASN A 77 -1.85 19.51 14.09
N ALA A 78 -3.00 19.94 14.59
CA ALA A 78 -3.53 19.48 15.88
C ALA A 78 -3.99 18.00 15.82
N THR A 79 -4.36 17.54 14.64
CA THR A 79 -4.80 16.15 14.40
C THR A 79 -3.65 15.31 13.85
N PHE A 80 -3.50 15.26 12.52
CA PHE A 80 -2.55 14.39 11.81
C PHE A 80 -1.07 14.72 12.06
N GLY A 81 -0.75 15.93 12.56
CA GLY A 81 0.62 16.35 12.86
C GLY A 81 1.05 16.13 14.31
N ALA A 82 0.13 15.83 15.24
CA ALA A 82 0.48 15.81 16.66
C ALA A 82 -0.30 14.81 17.52
N ASP A 83 -1.44 14.31 17.09
CA ASP A 83 -2.35 13.52 17.91
C ASP A 83 -2.07 12.02 17.78
N VAL A 84 -1.40 11.43 18.78
CA VAL A 84 -1.08 10.00 18.82
C VAL A 84 -2.34 9.17 19.07
N ASP A 85 -3.25 9.63 19.91
CA ASP A 85 -4.48 8.90 20.25
C ASP A 85 -5.38 8.76 19.02
N LEU A 86 -5.46 9.82 18.19
CA LEU A 86 -6.16 9.76 16.90
C LEU A 86 -5.57 8.66 15.99
N TYR A 87 -4.24 8.54 15.94
CA TYR A 87 -3.61 7.52 15.11
C TYR A 87 -3.82 6.11 15.66
N ASP A 88 -3.87 5.92 16.96
CA ASP A 88 -4.21 4.64 17.57
C ASP A 88 -5.66 4.24 17.25
N ASP A 89 -6.59 5.18 17.33
CA ASP A 89 -7.99 4.94 16.92
C ASP A 89 -8.11 4.60 15.42
N LEU A 90 -7.40 5.30 14.56
CA LEU A 90 -7.38 5.03 13.12
C LEU A 90 -6.74 3.68 12.79
N LEU A 91 -5.72 3.28 13.53
CA LEU A 91 -5.08 1.98 13.35
C LEU A 91 -6.06 0.85 13.68
N VAL A 92 -6.67 0.90 14.85
CA VAL A 92 -7.58 -0.15 15.34
C VAL A 92 -8.85 -0.25 14.50
N ASN A 93 -9.45 0.89 14.15
CA ASN A 93 -10.76 0.94 13.52
C ASN A 93 -10.72 0.94 11.98
N ALA A 94 -9.62 1.38 11.38
CA ALA A 94 -9.49 1.52 9.92
C ALA A 94 -8.24 0.84 9.33
N GLY A 95 -7.34 0.30 10.15
CA GLY A 95 -6.08 -0.28 9.68
C GLY A 95 -5.14 0.76 9.04
N ALA A 96 -5.31 2.04 9.39
CA ALA A 96 -4.51 3.12 8.83
C ALA A 96 -3.19 3.27 9.59
N ILE A 97 -2.08 3.10 8.90
CA ILE A 97 -0.74 3.25 9.48
C ILE A 97 -0.35 4.73 9.51
N ALA A 98 0.14 5.19 10.67
CA ALA A 98 0.60 6.56 10.86
C ALA A 98 1.84 6.87 10.03
N SER A 99 1.83 8.01 9.35
CA SER A 99 3.06 8.63 8.82
C SER A 99 3.72 9.59 9.85
N TYR A 100 3.01 9.89 10.94
CA TYR A 100 3.55 10.62 12.09
C TYR A 100 4.38 9.67 12.96
N LEU A 101 5.70 9.77 12.88
CA LEU A 101 6.63 8.82 13.48
C LEU A 101 6.44 8.60 15.00
N PRO A 102 6.10 9.62 15.84
CA PRO A 102 5.84 9.39 17.25
C PRO A 102 4.65 8.45 17.51
N ALA A 103 3.62 8.47 16.68
CA ALA A 103 2.48 7.56 16.83
C ALA A 103 2.88 6.09 16.63
N ALA A 104 3.83 5.80 15.75
CA ALA A 104 4.34 4.45 15.53
C ALA A 104 5.11 3.85 16.74
N GLN A 105 5.34 4.65 17.79
CA GLN A 105 5.96 4.21 19.05
C GLN A 105 4.93 3.90 20.14
N SER A 106 3.63 4.06 19.88
CA SER A 106 2.59 3.74 20.85
C SER A 106 2.55 2.23 21.16
N GLU A 107 1.97 1.88 22.30
CA GLU A 107 1.84 0.48 22.73
C GLU A 107 0.97 -0.32 21.74
N THR A 108 -0.05 0.31 21.16
CA THR A 108 -0.98 -0.29 20.18
C THR A 108 -0.24 -0.92 18.99
N TYR A 109 0.85 -0.31 18.54
CA TYR A 109 1.66 -0.87 17.45
C TYR A 109 2.47 -2.12 17.83
N ASN A 110 2.71 -2.33 19.14
CA ASN A 110 3.48 -3.48 19.63
C ASN A 110 2.61 -4.67 20.05
N GLU A 111 1.31 -4.49 20.12
CA GLU A 111 0.38 -5.55 20.51
C GLU A 111 0.26 -6.63 19.46
N GLY A 112 0.14 -7.89 19.92
CA GLY A 112 -0.17 -9.01 19.05
C GLY A 112 -1.63 -8.97 18.59
N ASN A 113 -1.87 -9.22 17.32
CA ASN A 113 -3.20 -9.28 16.75
C ASN A 113 -3.70 -10.73 16.69
N GLU A 114 -4.75 -11.05 17.43
CA GLU A 114 -5.28 -12.41 17.53
C GLU A 114 -5.72 -12.98 16.18
N PHE A 115 -6.26 -12.15 15.29
CA PHE A 115 -6.66 -12.59 13.96
C PHE A 115 -5.46 -13.11 13.15
N TYR A 116 -4.26 -12.57 13.39
CA TYR A 116 -3.00 -13.00 12.78
C TYR A 116 -2.18 -13.93 13.69
N GLY A 117 -2.85 -14.72 14.52
CA GLY A 117 -2.19 -15.72 15.38
C GLY A 117 -1.27 -15.13 16.44
N GLY A 118 -1.51 -13.90 16.88
CA GLY A 118 -0.71 -13.20 17.88
C GLY A 118 0.49 -12.44 17.29
N GLN A 119 0.62 -12.35 15.98
CA GLN A 119 1.67 -11.56 15.32
C GLN A 119 1.48 -10.06 15.61
N ALA A 120 2.56 -9.35 15.95
CA ALA A 120 2.56 -7.90 16.10
C ALA A 120 2.62 -7.22 14.72
N VAL A 121 1.56 -7.39 13.93
CA VAL A 121 1.51 -7.04 12.50
C VAL A 121 1.80 -5.56 12.22
N TYR A 122 1.36 -4.67 13.09
CA TYR A 122 1.56 -3.23 12.91
C TYR A 122 3.01 -2.84 13.11
N LYS A 123 3.69 -3.45 14.08
CA LYS A 123 5.12 -3.29 14.29
C LYS A 123 5.92 -3.75 13.07
N ASP A 124 5.59 -4.93 12.54
CA ASP A 124 6.25 -5.47 11.36
C ASP A 124 6.07 -4.54 10.14
N ILE A 125 4.85 -4.03 9.92
CA ILE A 125 4.55 -3.09 8.83
C ILE A 125 5.34 -1.79 8.97
N VAL A 126 5.44 -1.23 10.18
CA VAL A 126 6.24 -0.01 10.43
C VAL A 126 7.73 -0.27 10.16
N GLU A 127 8.24 -1.43 10.58
CA GLU A 127 9.63 -1.81 10.27
C GLU A 127 9.85 -1.92 8.75
N PHE A 128 8.93 -2.55 8.02
CA PHE A 128 8.99 -2.65 6.55
C PHE A 128 8.93 -1.26 5.90
N ALA A 129 8.02 -0.41 6.36
CA ALA A 129 7.87 0.96 5.85
C ALA A 129 9.15 1.79 5.99
N GLY A 130 9.88 1.61 7.10
CA GLY A 130 11.16 2.28 7.33
C GLY A 130 12.30 1.84 6.38
N ARG A 131 12.11 0.76 5.64
CA ARG A 131 13.09 0.20 4.68
C ARG A 131 12.68 0.39 3.23
N VAL A 132 11.51 0.98 2.96
CA VAL A 132 11.08 1.28 1.58
C VAL A 132 12.02 2.32 0.99
N PRO A 133 12.64 2.07 -0.17
CA PRO A 133 13.49 3.05 -0.82
C PRO A 133 12.68 4.25 -1.30
N GLY A 134 13.28 5.43 -1.27
CA GLY A 134 12.72 6.60 -1.93
C GLY A 134 12.63 6.37 -3.43
N ILE A 135 11.48 6.62 -4.02
CA ILE A 135 11.24 6.46 -5.46
C ILE A 135 10.81 7.81 -6.01
N ASP A 136 11.54 8.29 -7.03
CA ASP A 136 11.08 9.38 -7.88
C ASP A 136 10.26 8.77 -9.03
N TYR A 137 8.97 8.95 -8.98
CA TYR A 137 8.06 8.40 -10.01
C TYR A 137 8.11 9.19 -11.33
N GLY A 138 8.66 10.42 -11.32
CA GLY A 138 8.68 11.27 -12.48
C GLY A 138 7.30 11.73 -12.98
N ALA A 139 7.29 12.52 -14.06
CA ALA A 139 6.06 13.11 -14.59
C ALA A 139 5.15 12.10 -15.31
N TYR A 140 5.74 11.03 -15.86
CA TYR A 140 5.05 10.08 -16.74
C TYR A 140 4.70 8.75 -16.06
N TYR A 141 4.71 8.72 -14.74
CA TYR A 141 4.42 7.52 -13.98
C TYR A 141 3.08 6.85 -14.35
N SER A 142 2.04 7.67 -14.55
CA SER A 142 0.70 7.15 -14.89
C SER A 142 0.68 6.45 -16.25
N ASP A 143 1.37 7.00 -17.23
CA ASP A 143 1.45 6.44 -18.59
C ASP A 143 2.22 5.13 -18.59
N ILE A 144 3.39 5.12 -17.92
CA ILE A 144 4.22 3.91 -17.74
C ILE A 144 3.42 2.81 -17.04
N ARG A 145 2.76 3.15 -15.93
CA ARG A 145 1.96 2.19 -15.17
C ARG A 145 0.83 1.60 -16.02
N SER A 146 0.14 2.42 -16.79
CA SER A 146 -0.96 1.96 -17.67
C SER A 146 -0.43 1.01 -18.73
N ALA A 147 0.60 1.41 -19.47
CA ALA A 147 1.19 0.60 -20.53
C ALA A 147 1.73 -0.75 -20.01
N LEU A 148 2.39 -0.76 -18.85
CA LEU A 148 2.86 -2.00 -18.22
C LEU A 148 1.71 -2.87 -17.72
N THR A 149 0.62 -2.29 -17.21
CA THR A 149 -0.56 -3.05 -16.79
C THR A 149 -1.18 -3.78 -17.97
N ASP A 150 -1.29 -3.13 -19.12
CA ASP A 150 -1.82 -3.73 -20.36
C ASP A 150 -0.89 -4.83 -20.87
N ALA A 151 0.41 -4.62 -20.88
CA ALA A 151 1.41 -5.62 -21.27
C ALA A 151 1.32 -6.87 -20.40
N ILE A 152 1.33 -6.70 -19.07
CA ILE A 152 1.19 -7.82 -18.11
C ILE A 152 -0.13 -8.57 -18.34
N THR A 153 -1.22 -7.85 -18.54
CA THR A 153 -2.54 -8.43 -18.80
C THR A 153 -2.53 -9.28 -20.08
N ASN A 154 -1.93 -8.79 -21.15
CA ASN A 154 -1.82 -9.52 -22.39
C ASN A 154 -0.97 -10.79 -22.25
N VAL A 155 0.16 -10.69 -21.56
CA VAL A 155 1.02 -11.86 -21.29
C VAL A 155 0.29 -12.90 -20.44
N VAL A 156 -0.29 -12.50 -19.32
CA VAL A 156 -0.87 -13.43 -18.33
C VAL A 156 -2.20 -14.02 -18.81
N GLN A 157 -3.07 -13.21 -19.41
CA GLN A 157 -4.41 -13.65 -19.78
C GLN A 157 -4.52 -14.17 -21.23
N LYS A 158 -3.67 -13.67 -22.13
CA LYS A 158 -3.74 -14.00 -23.57
C LYS A 158 -2.53 -14.80 -24.06
N ASN A 159 -1.58 -15.14 -23.18
CA ASN A 159 -0.31 -15.79 -23.52
C ASN A 159 0.47 -15.04 -24.64
N ALA A 160 0.42 -13.71 -24.63
CA ALA A 160 1.18 -12.90 -25.54
C ALA A 160 2.70 -13.02 -25.28
N ASP A 161 3.51 -12.76 -26.29
CA ASP A 161 4.96 -12.80 -26.17
C ASP A 161 5.47 -11.63 -25.31
N ILE A 162 6.29 -11.93 -24.30
CA ILE A 162 6.74 -10.95 -23.31
C ILE A 162 7.55 -9.83 -23.94
N ASP A 163 8.50 -10.17 -24.84
CA ASP A 163 9.39 -9.18 -25.44
C ASP A 163 8.61 -8.22 -26.35
N THR A 164 7.62 -8.78 -27.06
CA THR A 164 6.69 -7.99 -27.87
C THR A 164 5.88 -7.03 -27.05
N GLU A 165 5.31 -7.50 -25.93
CA GLU A 165 4.47 -6.66 -25.08
C GLU A 165 5.27 -5.58 -24.33
N ILE A 166 6.49 -5.87 -23.88
CA ILE A 166 7.41 -4.85 -23.31
C ILE A 166 7.72 -3.79 -24.34
N LYS A 167 8.01 -4.19 -25.59
CA LYS A 167 8.26 -3.25 -26.67
C LYS A 167 7.03 -2.38 -26.96
N ASN A 168 5.84 -2.96 -27.03
CA ASN A 168 4.60 -2.22 -27.25
C ASN A 168 4.35 -1.21 -26.12
N ALA A 169 4.62 -1.58 -24.87
CA ALA A 169 4.51 -0.69 -23.73
C ALA A 169 5.48 0.50 -23.86
N GLN A 170 6.73 0.25 -24.24
CA GLN A 170 7.73 1.28 -24.48
C GLN A 170 7.29 2.25 -25.60
N ASP A 171 6.89 1.71 -26.76
CA ASP A 171 6.45 2.49 -27.91
C ASP A 171 5.23 3.38 -27.54
N THR A 172 4.29 2.85 -26.72
CA THR A 172 3.12 3.59 -26.24
C THR A 172 3.52 4.76 -25.34
N VAL A 173 4.42 4.53 -24.40
CA VAL A 173 4.88 5.59 -23.48
C VAL A 173 5.65 6.66 -24.26
N GLU A 174 6.54 6.27 -25.18
CA GLU A 174 7.28 7.22 -26.02
C GLU A 174 6.35 8.10 -26.87
N PHE A 175 5.29 7.52 -27.42
CA PHE A 175 4.28 8.27 -28.17
C PHE A 175 3.57 9.30 -27.26
N ASN A 176 3.14 8.91 -26.06
CA ASN A 176 2.42 9.79 -25.14
C ASN A 176 3.31 10.94 -24.60
N ILE A 177 4.63 10.71 -24.49
CA ILE A 177 5.59 11.73 -24.04
C ILE A 177 5.88 12.77 -25.13
N ALA A 178 5.74 12.37 -26.40
CA ALA A 178 6.06 13.22 -27.54
C ALA A 178 4.95 14.24 -27.89
N GLU A 179 3.76 14.08 -27.31
CA GLU A 179 2.64 15.01 -27.44
C GLU A 179 2.66 16.10 -26.33
#